data_44b19d988771cd783a9905cd90495cef
#
_entry.id   44b19d988771cd783a9905cd90495cef
#
_cell.length_a   1.000
_cell.length_b   1.000
_cell.length_c   1.000
_cell.angle_alpha   90.00
_cell.angle_beta   90.00
_cell.angle_gamma   90.00
#
_symmetry.space_group_name_H-M   'P 1'
#
loop_
_entity.id
_entity.type
_entity.pdbx_description
1 polymer ?
#
loop_
_entity_poly.entity_id
_entity_poly.type
_entity_poly.pdbx_seq_one_letter_code
_entity_poly.pdbx_strand_id
1 'polypeptide(L)'
;KIDGDLCCQSILAAAMFCKTSELIKIGLFDENFFLFYEDDDLCRRINNKKKSIIQVSDAVAIHQHGEGRSINNFLKKTFIINYNMTFSELLYFYKINKHHDKFHILKKKIPNYIFKFILNIILFRLNKLIYFFFKILAYLKFKRLLKKN
;
A
#
# COMPACT_ATOMS: atom_id res chain seq x y z
N LYS A 1 -6.15 -26.00 -9.49
CA LYS A 1 -6.17 -25.21 -10.73
C LYS A 1 -7.60 -24.72 -10.90
N ILE A 2 -7.81 -23.43 -10.99
CA ILE A 2 -9.13 -22.85 -11.25
C ILE A 2 -9.34 -22.98 -12.74
N ASP A 3 -10.47 -23.55 -13.14
CA ASP A 3 -10.81 -23.74 -14.53
C ASP A 3 -11.66 -22.54 -15.01
N GLY A 4 -11.15 -21.81 -16.01
CA GLY A 4 -11.79 -20.64 -16.59
C GLY A 4 -11.43 -19.30 -15.95
N ASP A 5 -11.91 -18.22 -16.55
CA ASP A 5 -11.70 -16.85 -16.11
C ASP A 5 -12.48 -16.50 -14.85
N LEU A 6 -11.88 -15.70 -13.98
CA LEU A 6 -12.50 -15.31 -12.71
C LEU A 6 -12.77 -13.82 -12.63
N CYS A 7 -13.97 -13.47 -12.19
CA CYS A 7 -14.26 -12.10 -11.78
C CYS A 7 -13.71 -11.86 -10.38
N CYS A 8 -12.80 -10.88 -10.25
CA CYS A 8 -12.09 -10.57 -9.02
C CYS A 8 -12.48 -9.20 -8.48
N GLN A 9 -12.33 -9.00 -7.16
CA GLN A 9 -12.49 -7.68 -6.55
C GLN A 9 -11.20 -6.85 -6.64
N SER A 10 -10.04 -7.50 -6.60
CA SER A 10 -8.73 -6.88 -6.70
C SER A 10 -7.73 -7.81 -7.35
N ILE A 11 -6.78 -7.25 -8.07
CA ILE A 11 -5.62 -7.94 -8.66
C ILE A 11 -4.37 -7.09 -8.41
N LEU A 12 -3.22 -7.75 -8.35
CA LEU A 12 -1.93 -7.06 -8.28
C LEU A 12 -1.59 -6.43 -9.64
N ALA A 13 -1.10 -5.20 -9.64
CA ALA A 13 -0.70 -4.49 -10.86
C ALA A 13 0.58 -5.02 -11.52
N ALA A 14 1.16 -6.13 -11.02
CA ALA A 14 2.32 -6.76 -11.62
C ALA A 14 2.10 -7.18 -13.09
N ALA A 15 0.86 -7.54 -13.45
CA ALA A 15 0.42 -7.78 -14.82
C ALA A 15 -1.05 -7.37 -14.97
N MET A 16 -1.28 -6.10 -15.28
CA MET A 16 -2.61 -5.54 -15.46
C MET A 16 -2.74 -4.98 -16.89
N PHE A 17 -3.79 -5.37 -17.58
CA PHE A 17 -4.12 -4.86 -18.91
C PHE A 17 -5.49 -4.18 -18.88
N CYS A 18 -5.59 -2.97 -19.43
CA CYS A 18 -6.86 -2.26 -19.55
C CYS A 18 -6.83 -1.28 -20.72
N LYS A 19 -8.02 -0.92 -21.22
CA LYS A 19 -8.14 0.14 -22.25
C LYS A 19 -7.78 1.49 -21.64
N THR A 20 -6.85 2.21 -22.24
CA THR A 20 -6.41 3.54 -21.77
C THR A 20 -7.57 4.52 -21.59
N SER A 21 -8.53 4.53 -22.54
CA SER A 21 -9.73 5.37 -22.45
C SER A 21 -10.59 5.09 -21.23
N GLU A 22 -10.70 3.83 -20.81
CA GLU A 22 -11.42 3.45 -19.59
C GLU A 22 -10.65 3.81 -18.34
N LEU A 23 -9.33 3.63 -18.36
CA LEU A 23 -8.44 4.02 -17.25
C LEU A 23 -8.50 5.53 -16.99
N ILE A 24 -8.49 6.35 -18.05
CA ILE A 24 -8.65 7.80 -17.95
C ILE A 24 -10.00 8.17 -17.30
N LYS A 25 -11.10 7.54 -17.71
CA LYS A 25 -12.45 7.78 -17.12
C LYS A 25 -12.53 7.40 -15.64
N ILE A 26 -11.69 6.45 -15.19
CA ILE A 26 -11.61 6.02 -13.78
C ILE A 26 -10.71 6.94 -12.97
N GLY A 27 -9.84 7.73 -13.63
CA GLY A 27 -8.94 8.72 -13.04
C GLY A 27 -7.53 8.20 -12.80
N LEU A 28 -7.05 7.23 -13.61
CA LEU A 28 -5.69 6.70 -13.60
C LEU A 28 -5.27 6.16 -12.20
N PHE A 29 -3.98 5.97 -11.99
CA PHE A 29 -3.45 5.71 -10.65
C PHE A 29 -3.44 7.00 -9.83
N ASP A 30 -3.77 6.91 -8.54
CA ASP A 30 -3.73 8.05 -7.64
C ASP A 30 -2.30 8.34 -7.19
N GLU A 31 -1.76 9.49 -7.58
CA GLU A 31 -0.38 9.91 -7.31
C GLU A 31 -0.03 10.07 -5.83
N ASN A 32 -1.04 10.08 -4.94
CA ASN A 32 -0.80 10.07 -3.50
C ASN A 32 -0.25 8.72 -3.01
N PHE A 33 -0.43 7.64 -3.77
CA PHE A 33 0.17 6.33 -3.52
C PHE A 33 1.48 6.22 -4.30
N PHE A 34 2.61 6.39 -3.63
CA PHE A 34 3.91 6.19 -4.28
C PHE A 34 4.23 4.70 -4.48
N LEU A 35 3.86 3.86 -3.52
CA LEU A 35 4.09 2.42 -3.52
C LEU A 35 3.13 1.75 -2.53
N PHE A 36 2.60 0.60 -2.89
CA PHE A 36 1.59 -0.19 -2.17
C PHE A 36 0.21 0.47 -2.14
N TYR A 37 -0.82 -0.35 -2.26
CA TYR A 37 -2.24 0.04 -2.30
C TYR A 37 -2.68 0.88 -3.50
N GLU A 38 -1.80 1.25 -4.44
CA GLU A 38 -2.16 1.94 -5.68
C GLU A 38 -3.07 1.07 -6.58
N ASP A 39 -2.78 -0.23 -6.64
CA ASP A 39 -3.58 -1.22 -7.38
C ASP A 39 -4.92 -1.50 -6.68
N ASP A 40 -4.92 -1.67 -5.36
CA ASP A 40 -6.15 -1.83 -4.58
C ASP A 40 -7.07 -0.61 -4.70
N ASP A 41 -6.53 0.61 -4.67
CA ASP A 41 -7.32 1.82 -4.86
C ASP A 41 -7.91 1.89 -6.27
N LEU A 42 -7.12 1.56 -7.30
CA LEU A 42 -7.60 1.51 -8.68
C LEU A 42 -8.70 0.45 -8.84
N CYS A 43 -8.49 -0.77 -8.35
CA CYS A 43 -9.47 -1.84 -8.41
C CYS A 43 -10.77 -1.44 -7.69
N ARG A 44 -10.69 -0.81 -6.53
CA ARG A 44 -11.85 -0.28 -5.81
C ARG A 44 -12.62 0.75 -6.65
N ARG A 45 -11.93 1.68 -7.34
CA ARG A 45 -12.58 2.68 -8.20
C ARG A 45 -13.22 2.04 -9.43
N ILE A 46 -12.62 1.00 -10.01
CA ILE A 46 -13.20 0.19 -11.09
C ILE A 46 -14.52 -0.44 -10.62
N ASN A 47 -14.50 -1.13 -9.48
CA ASN A 47 -15.67 -1.77 -8.90
C ASN A 47 -16.79 -0.76 -8.55
N ASN A 48 -16.45 0.42 -8.03
CA ASN A 48 -17.42 1.48 -7.75
C ASN A 48 -18.11 2.00 -9.02
N LYS A 49 -17.45 1.89 -10.17
CA LYS A 49 -18.06 2.18 -11.50
C LYS A 49 -18.80 0.97 -12.08
N LYS A 50 -19.04 -0.09 -11.29
CA LYS A 50 -19.70 -1.34 -11.70
C LYS A 50 -19.04 -2.00 -12.91
N LYS A 51 -17.72 -1.88 -13.02
CA LYS A 51 -16.91 -2.55 -14.06
C LYS A 51 -16.26 -3.79 -13.47
N SER A 52 -16.15 -4.83 -14.29
CA SER A 52 -15.56 -6.11 -13.88
C SER A 52 -14.03 -6.08 -14.01
N ILE A 53 -13.38 -6.73 -13.08
CA ILE A 53 -11.96 -7.07 -13.10
C ILE A 53 -11.89 -8.57 -13.33
N ILE A 54 -11.20 -8.99 -14.39
CA ILE A 54 -11.15 -10.40 -14.78
C ILE A 54 -9.73 -10.90 -14.68
N GLN A 55 -9.52 -11.96 -13.93
CA GLN A 55 -8.31 -12.75 -13.95
C GLN A 55 -8.44 -13.80 -15.05
N VAL A 56 -7.65 -13.67 -16.10
CA VAL A 56 -7.64 -14.58 -17.25
C VAL A 56 -6.82 -15.81 -16.90
N SER A 57 -7.43 -17.00 -16.97
CA SER A 57 -6.80 -18.27 -16.53
C SER A 57 -5.62 -18.70 -17.40
N ASP A 58 -5.70 -18.38 -18.71
CA ASP A 58 -4.69 -18.77 -19.69
C ASP A 58 -3.55 -17.74 -19.84
N ALA A 59 -3.70 -16.56 -19.23
CA ALA A 59 -2.66 -15.53 -19.21
C ALA A 59 -1.67 -15.79 -18.08
N VAL A 60 -0.48 -16.23 -18.44
CA VAL A 60 0.59 -16.53 -17.47
C VAL A 60 1.64 -15.43 -17.51
N ALA A 61 1.87 -14.77 -16.39
CA ALA A 61 2.95 -13.80 -16.21
C ALA A 61 3.92 -14.28 -15.13
N ILE A 62 5.21 -14.24 -15.42
CA ILE A 62 6.27 -14.54 -14.45
C ILE A 62 6.69 -13.24 -13.79
N HIS A 63 6.36 -13.10 -12.51
CA HIS A 63 6.77 -11.95 -11.72
C HIS A 63 7.92 -12.29 -10.79
N GLN A 64 9.11 -11.75 -11.12
CA GLN A 64 10.33 -11.95 -10.33
C GLN A 64 10.32 -10.98 -9.14
N HIS A 65 9.84 -11.46 -7.99
CA HIS A 65 9.82 -10.67 -6.77
C HIS A 65 11.25 -10.27 -6.34
N GLY A 66 11.49 -8.96 -6.24
CA GLY A 66 12.73 -8.42 -5.69
C GLY A 66 13.87 -8.21 -6.69
N GLU A 67 13.70 -8.53 -7.97
CA GLU A 67 14.68 -8.26 -9.03
C GLU A 67 14.58 -6.85 -9.63
N GLY A 68 13.57 -6.08 -9.25
CA GLY A 68 13.63 -4.64 -9.43
C GLY A 68 14.90 -4.10 -8.76
N ARG A 69 15.54 -3.04 -9.30
CA ARG A 69 16.79 -2.42 -8.86
C ARG A 69 17.17 -2.80 -7.43
N SER A 70 18.14 -3.70 -7.24
CA SER A 70 18.57 -4.15 -5.92
C SER A 70 19.02 -2.93 -5.11
N ILE A 71 18.24 -2.58 -4.09
CA ILE A 71 18.58 -1.48 -3.19
C ILE A 71 19.54 -2.05 -2.16
N ASN A 72 20.84 -1.95 -2.41
CA ASN A 72 21.88 -2.44 -1.51
C ASN A 72 21.94 -1.65 -0.19
N ASN A 73 21.33 -0.46 -0.14
CA ASN A 73 21.33 0.37 1.05
C ASN A 73 20.17 -0.04 1.96
N PHE A 74 20.48 -0.62 3.12
CA PHE A 74 19.52 -1.06 4.14
C PHE A 74 18.55 0.06 4.57
N LEU A 75 19.05 1.28 4.82
CA LEU A 75 18.23 2.40 5.24
C LEU A 75 17.22 2.78 4.16
N LYS A 76 17.67 2.87 2.91
CA LYS A 76 16.82 3.20 1.76
C LYS A 76 15.75 2.13 1.54
N LYS A 77 16.13 0.84 1.61
CA LYS A 77 15.19 -0.28 1.49
C LYS A 77 14.15 -0.25 2.61
N THR A 78 14.59 -0.05 3.84
CA THR A 78 13.72 0.00 5.03
C THR A 78 12.76 1.18 4.96
N PHE A 79 13.24 2.36 4.51
CA PHE A 79 12.40 3.53 4.26
C PHE A 79 11.33 3.22 3.21
N ILE A 80 11.73 2.78 2.01
CA ILE A 80 10.81 2.55 0.89
C ILE A 80 9.71 1.57 1.31
N ILE A 81 10.05 0.47 1.96
CA ILE A 81 9.07 -0.55 2.34
C ILE A 81 8.21 -0.07 3.51
N ASN A 82 8.81 0.27 4.65
CA ASN A 82 8.04 0.48 5.88
C ASN A 82 7.32 1.82 5.92
N TYR A 83 7.94 2.86 5.39
CA TYR A 83 7.31 4.17 5.32
C TYR A 83 6.13 4.15 4.34
N ASN A 84 6.35 3.71 3.08
CA ASN A 84 5.30 3.74 2.07
C ASN A 84 4.18 2.74 2.39
N MET A 85 4.49 1.53 2.85
CA MET A 85 3.47 0.57 3.28
C MET A 85 2.57 1.17 4.36
N THR A 86 3.15 1.77 5.40
CA THR A 86 2.36 2.34 6.51
C THR A 86 1.56 3.57 6.06
N PHE A 87 2.17 4.45 5.24
CA PHE A 87 1.49 5.64 4.74
C PHE A 87 0.33 5.27 3.80
N SER A 88 0.59 4.39 2.83
CA SER A 88 -0.40 3.96 1.84
C SER A 88 -1.54 3.18 2.48
N GLU A 89 -1.25 2.32 3.47
CA GLU A 89 -2.28 1.60 4.23
C GLU A 89 -3.22 2.58 4.96
N LEU A 90 -2.67 3.58 5.65
CA LEU A 90 -3.47 4.62 6.32
C LEU A 90 -4.30 5.44 5.34
N LEU A 91 -3.70 5.85 4.21
CA LEU A 91 -4.38 6.61 3.17
C LEU A 91 -5.51 5.83 2.52
N TYR A 92 -5.27 4.56 2.18
CA TYR A 92 -6.25 3.68 1.56
C TYR A 92 -7.49 3.50 2.44
N PHE A 93 -7.32 3.12 3.71
CA PHE A 93 -8.46 2.94 4.60
C PHE A 93 -9.15 4.25 4.98
N TYR A 94 -8.45 5.37 5.00
CA TYR A 94 -9.06 6.68 5.12
C TYR A 94 -9.95 7.04 3.91
N LYS A 95 -9.49 6.73 2.68
CA LYS A 95 -10.25 6.96 1.44
C LYS A 95 -11.47 6.06 1.29
N ILE A 96 -11.40 4.83 1.78
CA ILE A 96 -12.57 3.95 1.80
C ILE A 96 -13.65 4.53 2.72
N ASN A 97 -13.30 4.73 3.95
CA ASN A 97 -14.16 5.34 4.96
C ASN A 97 -13.33 5.69 6.20
N LYS A 98 -13.32 6.98 6.57
CA LYS A 98 -12.62 7.43 7.79
C LYS A 98 -13.14 6.78 9.09
N HIS A 99 -14.34 6.20 9.07
CA HIS A 99 -14.94 5.44 10.18
C HIS A 99 -14.71 3.93 10.07
N HIS A 100 -13.97 3.46 9.05
CA HIS A 100 -13.71 2.03 8.88
C HIS A 100 -12.88 1.49 10.05
N ASP A 101 -13.25 0.33 10.59
CA ASP A 101 -12.59 -0.29 11.75
C ASP A 101 -11.08 -0.47 11.57
N LYS A 102 -10.63 -0.90 10.38
CA LYS A 102 -9.20 -1.02 10.08
C LYS A 102 -8.46 0.31 10.21
N PHE A 103 -9.08 1.44 9.82
CA PHE A 103 -8.45 2.75 9.99
C PHE A 103 -8.24 3.09 11.48
N HIS A 104 -9.24 2.83 12.32
CA HIS A 104 -9.11 3.00 13.76
C HIS A 104 -8.10 2.05 14.39
N ILE A 105 -8.06 0.78 13.95
CA ILE A 105 -7.08 -0.21 14.40
C ILE A 105 -5.67 0.25 14.04
N LEU A 106 -5.44 0.76 12.83
CA LEU A 106 -4.13 1.27 12.41
C LEU A 106 -3.68 2.45 13.26
N LYS A 107 -4.57 3.40 13.55
CA LYS A 107 -4.27 4.51 14.46
C LYS A 107 -3.88 4.03 15.85
N LYS A 108 -4.55 3.01 16.37
CA LYS A 108 -4.24 2.41 17.69
C LYS A 108 -2.89 1.68 17.72
N LYS A 109 -2.31 1.30 16.57
CA LYS A 109 -0.96 0.71 16.50
C LYS A 109 0.17 1.72 16.79
N ILE A 110 -0.08 3.02 16.65
CA ILE A 110 0.97 4.06 16.76
C ILE A 110 1.62 4.11 18.15
N PRO A 111 0.88 4.11 19.27
CA PRO A 111 1.50 4.05 20.60
C PRO A 111 2.44 2.84 20.76
N ASN A 112 2.03 1.68 20.22
CA ASN A 112 2.87 0.48 20.22
C ASN A 112 4.14 0.65 19.36
N TYR A 113 4.08 1.37 18.23
CA TYR A 113 5.28 1.68 17.44
C TYR A 113 6.23 2.59 18.21
N ILE A 114 5.70 3.61 18.89
CA ILE A 114 6.50 4.52 19.75
C ILE A 114 7.13 3.72 20.90
N PHE A 115 6.35 2.91 21.61
CA PHE A 115 6.86 2.06 22.68
C PHE A 115 7.99 1.13 22.19
N LYS A 116 7.76 0.42 21.08
CA LYS A 116 8.78 -0.45 20.50
C LYS A 116 10.00 0.33 19.99
N PHE A 117 9.83 1.55 19.51
CA PHE A 117 10.95 2.40 19.14
C PHE A 117 11.81 2.72 20.36
N ILE A 118 11.22 3.18 21.46
CA ILE A 118 11.93 3.48 22.71
C ILE A 118 12.62 2.23 23.29
N LEU A 119 11.90 1.11 23.33
CA LEU A 119 12.45 -0.17 23.80
C LEU A 119 13.68 -0.61 22.99
N ASN A 120 13.67 -0.40 21.67
CA ASN A 120 14.82 -0.77 20.83
C ASN A 120 16.00 0.22 20.93
N ILE A 121 15.79 1.44 21.43
CA ILE A 121 16.89 2.32 21.86
C ILE A 121 17.60 1.69 23.05
N ILE A 122 16.84 1.33 24.11
CA ILE A 122 17.36 0.75 25.35
C ILE A 122 18.10 -0.56 25.07
N LEU A 123 17.59 -1.38 24.15
CA LEU A 123 18.17 -2.67 23.79
C LEU A 123 19.26 -2.58 22.71
N PHE A 124 19.70 -1.39 22.31
CA PHE A 124 20.69 -1.15 21.23
C PHE A 124 20.40 -1.91 19.92
N ARG A 125 19.13 -2.13 19.60
CA ARG A 125 18.70 -2.86 18.38
C ARG A 125 18.48 -1.90 17.21
N LEU A 126 19.55 -1.38 16.63
CA LEU A 126 19.52 -0.33 15.59
C LEU A 126 18.61 -0.65 14.39
N ASN A 127 18.67 -1.88 13.88
CA ASN A 127 17.82 -2.26 12.72
C ASN A 127 16.34 -2.17 13.02
N LYS A 128 15.90 -2.60 14.22
CA LYS A 128 14.50 -2.52 14.65
C LYS A 128 14.09 -1.10 14.97
N LEU A 129 15.00 -0.30 15.51
CA LEU A 129 14.78 1.12 15.76
C LEU A 129 14.47 1.86 14.46
N ILE A 130 15.28 1.68 13.43
CA ILE A 130 15.08 2.28 12.09
C ILE A 130 13.73 1.87 11.49
N TYR A 131 13.35 0.61 11.63
CA TYR A 131 12.06 0.10 11.18
C TYR A 131 10.88 0.85 11.81
N PHE A 132 10.84 1.00 13.14
CA PHE A 132 9.76 1.71 13.82
C PHE A 132 9.80 3.22 13.60
N PHE A 133 10.98 3.80 13.47
CA PHE A 133 11.16 5.21 13.12
C PHE A 133 10.42 5.56 11.80
N PHE A 134 10.64 4.79 10.75
CA PHE A 134 9.96 5.06 9.47
C PHE A 134 8.44 4.88 9.53
N LYS A 135 7.93 3.96 10.33
CA LYS A 135 6.47 3.83 10.56
C LYS A 135 5.88 5.04 11.27
N ILE A 136 6.60 5.59 12.24
CA ILE A 136 6.18 6.81 12.94
C ILE A 136 6.20 8.01 11.99
N LEU A 137 7.25 8.15 11.18
CA LEU A 137 7.33 9.22 10.18
C LEU A 137 6.17 9.16 9.17
N ALA A 138 5.82 7.98 8.68
CA ALA A 138 4.70 7.78 7.77
C ALA A 138 3.38 8.26 8.39
N TYR A 139 3.14 7.92 9.65
CA TYR A 139 1.97 8.39 10.38
C TYR A 139 1.96 9.91 10.56
N LEU A 140 3.10 10.52 10.90
CA LEU A 140 3.20 11.97 11.06
C LEU A 140 2.91 12.70 9.74
N LYS A 141 3.42 12.19 8.61
CA LYS A 141 3.09 12.74 7.30
C LYS A 141 1.61 12.60 6.99
N PHE A 142 1.03 11.44 7.23
CA PHE A 142 -0.40 11.21 7.06
C PHE A 142 -1.24 12.18 7.90
N LYS A 143 -0.89 12.37 9.18
CA LYS A 143 -1.55 13.35 10.07
C LYS A 143 -1.47 14.78 9.55
N ARG A 144 -0.33 15.17 8.92
CA ARG A 144 -0.19 16.49 8.27
C ARG A 144 -1.08 16.62 7.04
N LEU A 145 -1.21 15.56 6.25
CA LEU A 145 -2.10 15.53 5.09
C LEU A 145 -3.56 15.76 5.51
N LEU A 146 -4.02 15.10 6.60
CA LEU A 146 -5.36 15.28 7.13
C LEU A 146 -5.67 16.71 7.64
N LYS A 147 -4.65 17.47 8.04
CA LYS A 147 -4.83 18.86 8.50
C LYS A 147 -4.91 19.87 7.35
N LYS A 148 -4.51 19.48 6.13
CA LYS A 148 -4.52 20.35 4.94
C LYS A 148 -5.81 20.21 4.13
N ASN A 149 -6.55 19.14 4.34
CA ASN A 149 -7.87 18.85 3.75
C ASN A 149 -8.96 19.08 4.79
#